data_19ffb6c30567d513d5c005decc6f6305
#
_entry.id   19ffb6c30567d513d5c005decc6f6305
#
_cell.length_a   1.000
_cell.length_b   1.000
_cell.length_c   1.000
_cell.angle_alpha   90.00
_cell.angle_beta   90.00
_cell.angle_gamma   90.00
#
_symmetry.space_group_name_H-M   'P 1'
#
loop_
_entity.id
_entity.type
_entity.pdbx_description
1 polymer ?
#
loop_
_entity_poly.entity_id
_entity_poly.type
_entity_poly.pdbx_seq_one_letter_code
_entity_poly.pdbx_strand_id
1 'polypeptide(L)'
;MPAMAALKLMVVDDTSVSRALLTDALDQIGLKNVLVAKDGEEALKIMSTSPCHLVISDYNMPKIDGMQLLKALRQNQSTSKIGFILVTGKGDRELIEEGKKFGLNNFLAKPFTVPALKACLEQVVGKLA
;
A
#
# COMPACT_ATOMS: atom_id res chain seq x y z
N MET A 1 -0.73 14.74 -6.86
CA MET A 1 -0.12 14.16 -5.65
C MET A 1 0.77 15.18 -4.96
N PRO A 2 0.85 15.18 -3.65
CA PRO A 2 1.73 16.10 -2.93
C PRO A 2 3.20 15.79 -3.20
N ALA A 3 4.06 16.75 -2.88
CA ALA A 3 5.50 16.55 -2.94
C ALA A 3 5.91 15.40 -2.01
N MET A 4 7.08 14.82 -2.27
CA MET A 4 7.58 13.67 -1.51
C MET A 4 7.56 13.92 0.01
N ALA A 5 7.99 15.09 0.45
CA ALA A 5 8.04 15.42 1.88
C ALA A 5 6.66 15.43 2.54
N ALA A 6 5.60 15.70 1.79
CA ALA A 6 4.24 15.78 2.29
C ALA A 6 3.45 14.49 2.02
N LEU A 7 4.04 13.53 1.31
CA LEU A 7 3.35 12.28 0.96
C LEU A 7 3.25 11.39 2.21
N LYS A 8 2.02 11.10 2.60
CA LYS A 8 1.74 10.24 3.76
C LYS A 8 1.32 8.86 3.27
N LEU A 9 2.04 7.84 3.71
CA LEU A 9 1.80 6.46 3.30
C LEU A 9 1.39 5.62 4.50
N MET A 10 0.71 4.51 4.21
CA MET A 10 0.42 3.49 5.21
C MET A 10 0.92 2.15 4.70
N VAL A 11 1.67 1.43 5.52
CA VAL A 11 2.11 0.06 5.25
C VAL A 11 1.24 -0.88 6.07
N VAL A 12 0.61 -1.85 5.41
CA VAL A 12 -0.26 -2.83 6.06
C VAL A 12 0.32 -4.22 5.81
N ASP A 13 0.74 -4.89 6.86
CA ASP A 13 1.36 -6.22 6.77
C ASP A 13 1.27 -6.88 8.13
N ASP A 14 0.87 -8.15 8.17
CA ASP A 14 0.65 -8.86 9.43
C ASP A 14 1.92 -9.42 10.06
N THR A 15 3.03 -9.47 9.33
CA THR A 15 4.29 -9.95 9.89
C THR A 15 5.26 -8.80 10.13
N SER A 16 5.91 -8.82 11.29
CA SER A 16 6.83 -7.74 11.66
C SER A 16 8.04 -7.66 10.73
N VAL A 17 8.55 -8.81 10.29
CA VAL A 17 9.70 -8.85 9.37
C VAL A 17 9.35 -8.22 8.03
N SER A 18 8.24 -8.64 7.44
CA SER A 18 7.80 -8.12 6.15
C SER A 18 7.48 -6.61 6.25
N ARG A 19 6.84 -6.20 7.34
CA ARG A 19 6.53 -4.80 7.61
C ARG A 19 7.81 -3.96 7.67
N ALA A 20 8.83 -4.47 8.38
CA ALA A 20 10.12 -3.78 8.51
C ALA A 20 10.83 -3.65 7.17
N LEU A 21 10.77 -4.67 6.32
CA LEU A 21 11.39 -4.62 4.99
C LEU A 21 10.77 -3.49 4.15
N LEU A 22 9.46 -3.35 4.21
CA LEU A 22 8.76 -2.27 3.49
C LEU A 22 9.11 -0.91 4.06
N THR A 23 9.05 -0.74 5.37
CA THR A 23 9.34 0.55 6.00
C THR A 23 10.80 0.96 5.81
N ASP A 24 11.74 0.01 5.89
CA ASP A 24 13.15 0.28 5.63
C ASP A 24 13.38 0.72 4.19
N ALA A 25 12.73 0.05 3.24
CA ALA A 25 12.85 0.40 1.84
C ALA A 25 12.29 1.81 1.57
N LEU A 26 11.17 2.15 2.17
CA LEU A 26 10.58 3.49 2.05
C LEU A 26 11.50 4.55 2.65
N ASP A 27 12.13 4.23 3.79
CA ASP A 27 13.09 5.13 4.44
C ASP A 27 14.29 5.39 3.51
N GLN A 28 14.80 4.35 2.86
CA GLN A 28 15.92 4.48 1.91
C GLN A 28 15.55 5.35 0.71
N ILE A 29 14.29 5.30 0.29
CA ILE A 29 13.78 6.14 -0.81
C ILE A 29 13.66 7.60 -0.37
N GLY A 30 13.52 7.84 0.94
CA GLY A 30 13.38 9.19 1.49
C GLY A 30 11.96 9.53 1.93
N LEU A 31 11.07 8.54 1.97
CA LEU A 31 9.69 8.73 2.41
C LEU A 31 9.62 8.47 3.92
N LYS A 32 9.45 9.55 4.68
CA LYS A 32 9.55 9.50 6.15
C LYS A 32 8.21 9.49 6.85
N ASN A 33 7.14 9.89 6.15
CA ASN A 33 5.83 10.03 6.78
C ASN A 33 5.02 8.75 6.53
N VAL A 34 5.34 7.70 7.29
CA VAL A 34 4.80 6.36 7.10
C VAL A 34 4.08 5.89 8.35
N LEU A 35 2.81 5.55 8.21
CA LEU A 35 2.02 4.88 9.23
C LEU A 35 2.10 3.38 8.99
N VAL A 36 1.98 2.59 10.05
CA VAL A 36 1.99 1.13 9.94
C VAL A 36 0.74 0.53 10.59
N ALA A 37 0.21 -0.52 9.98
CA ALA A 37 -0.88 -1.30 10.52
C ALA A 37 -0.54 -2.77 10.38
N LYS A 38 -0.90 -3.57 11.36
CA LYS A 38 -0.59 -5.00 11.37
C LYS A 38 -1.63 -5.85 10.66
N ASP A 39 -2.78 -5.29 10.37
CA ASP A 39 -3.83 -5.96 9.60
C ASP A 39 -4.79 -4.93 9.01
N GLY A 40 -5.74 -5.43 8.20
CA GLY A 40 -6.67 -4.55 7.51
C GLY A 40 -7.65 -3.83 8.43
N GLU A 41 -8.06 -4.46 9.52
CA GLU A 41 -8.95 -3.82 10.49
C GLU A 41 -8.27 -2.63 11.16
N GLU A 42 -7.01 -2.82 11.57
CA GLU A 42 -6.23 -1.73 12.15
C GLU A 42 -6.02 -0.61 11.14
N ALA A 43 -5.76 -0.96 9.89
CA ALA A 43 -5.59 0.02 8.82
C ALA A 43 -6.83 0.90 8.66
N LEU A 44 -8.00 0.30 8.63
CA LEU A 44 -9.25 1.04 8.51
C LEU A 44 -9.49 1.94 9.71
N LYS A 45 -9.17 1.44 10.91
CA LYS A 45 -9.32 2.19 12.15
C LYS A 45 -8.40 3.41 12.18
N ILE A 46 -7.12 3.22 11.83
CA ILE A 46 -6.15 4.31 11.81
C ILE A 46 -6.56 5.34 10.76
N MET A 47 -6.98 4.88 9.60
CA MET A 47 -7.32 5.75 8.48
C MET A 47 -8.52 6.63 8.76
N SER A 48 -9.41 6.20 9.65
CA SER A 48 -10.58 7.00 10.05
C SER A 48 -10.18 8.28 10.79
N THR A 49 -9.00 8.29 11.42
CA THR A 49 -8.50 9.45 12.17
C THR A 49 -7.26 10.08 11.54
N SER A 50 -6.52 9.31 10.74
CA SER A 50 -5.26 9.77 10.12
C SER A 50 -5.25 9.38 8.65
N PRO A 51 -5.94 10.14 7.79
CA PRO A 51 -6.00 9.79 6.37
C PRO A 51 -4.61 9.87 5.72
N CYS A 52 -4.40 9.01 4.72
CA CYS A 52 -3.13 8.97 3.99
C CYS A 52 -3.38 9.09 2.48
N HIS A 53 -2.31 9.27 1.72
CA HIS A 53 -2.40 9.42 0.27
C HIS A 53 -2.29 8.08 -0.45
N LEU A 54 -1.56 7.13 0.15
CA LEU A 54 -1.24 5.86 -0.50
C LEU A 54 -1.13 4.75 0.54
N VAL A 55 -1.72 3.60 0.22
CA VAL A 55 -1.62 2.38 1.03
C VAL A 55 -0.78 1.37 0.28
N ILE A 56 0.19 0.77 0.96
CA ILE A 56 0.94 -0.39 0.47
C ILE A 56 0.56 -1.55 1.37
N SER A 57 -0.18 -2.51 0.85
CA SER A 57 -0.73 -3.60 1.64
C SER A 57 -0.34 -4.96 1.11
N ASP A 58 0.09 -5.84 2.02
CA ASP A 58 0.24 -7.24 1.72
C ASP A 58 -1.13 -7.83 1.37
N TYR A 59 -1.15 -8.83 0.51
CA TYR A 59 -2.39 -9.52 0.16
C TYR A 59 -2.81 -10.48 1.26
N ASN A 60 -1.89 -11.36 1.71
CA ASN A 60 -2.19 -12.39 2.69
C ASN A 60 -2.15 -11.86 4.12
N MET A 61 -3.33 -11.63 4.69
CA MET A 61 -3.46 -11.16 6.07
C MET A 61 -4.68 -11.86 6.70
N PRO A 62 -4.66 -12.06 8.03
CA PRO A 62 -5.81 -12.65 8.71
C PRO A 62 -7.00 -11.68 8.72
N LYS A 63 -8.20 -12.22 8.90
CA LYS A 63 -9.48 -11.49 8.98
C LYS A 63 -9.88 -10.91 7.64
N ILE A 64 -9.28 -9.80 7.22
CA ILE A 64 -9.49 -9.26 5.87
C ILE A 64 -8.16 -9.21 5.15
N ASP A 65 -8.15 -9.68 3.91
CA ASP A 65 -6.95 -9.67 3.09
C ASP A 65 -6.79 -8.31 2.38
N GLY A 66 -5.68 -8.17 1.63
CA GLY A 66 -5.40 -6.91 0.94
C GLY A 66 -6.45 -6.54 -0.09
N MET A 67 -7.05 -7.51 -0.76
CA MET A 67 -8.11 -7.25 -1.73
C MET A 67 -9.38 -6.75 -1.04
N GLN A 68 -9.74 -7.37 0.08
CA GLN A 68 -10.89 -6.93 0.87
C GLN A 68 -10.68 -5.53 1.43
N LEU A 69 -9.44 -5.23 1.84
CA LEU A 69 -9.10 -3.87 2.30
C LEU A 69 -9.28 -2.86 1.16
N LEU A 70 -8.81 -3.17 -0.04
CA LEU A 70 -8.99 -2.31 -1.20
C LEU A 70 -10.47 -2.04 -1.45
N LYS A 71 -11.29 -3.09 -1.46
CA LYS A 71 -12.73 -2.96 -1.68
C LYS A 71 -13.36 -2.06 -0.62
N ALA A 72 -13.00 -2.24 0.64
CA ALA A 72 -13.53 -1.44 1.74
C ALA A 72 -13.19 0.05 1.57
N LEU A 73 -11.94 0.35 1.18
CA LEU A 73 -11.51 1.72 0.95
C LEU A 73 -12.28 2.37 -0.21
N ARG A 74 -12.52 1.62 -1.27
CA ARG A 74 -13.23 2.14 -2.45
C ARG A 74 -14.71 2.40 -2.18
N GLN A 75 -15.31 1.71 -1.21
CA GLN A 75 -16.71 1.89 -0.85
C GLN A 75 -16.95 3.10 0.05
N ASN A 76 -15.90 3.62 0.70
CA ASN A 76 -16.02 4.77 1.58
C ASN A 76 -15.61 6.02 0.83
N GLN A 77 -16.48 7.02 0.80
CA GLN A 77 -16.25 8.25 0.05
C GLN A 77 -14.96 8.95 0.46
N SER A 78 -14.63 8.95 1.75
CA SER A 78 -13.43 9.64 2.26
C SER A 78 -12.13 8.95 1.83
N THR A 79 -12.16 7.67 1.44
CA THR A 79 -10.98 6.88 1.09
C THR A 79 -11.03 6.33 -0.34
N SER A 80 -12.09 6.65 -1.09
CA SER A 80 -12.33 6.03 -2.39
C SER A 80 -11.24 6.31 -3.43
N LYS A 81 -10.46 7.38 -3.26
CA LYS A 81 -9.42 7.78 -4.22
C LYS A 81 -8.00 7.63 -3.69
N ILE A 82 -7.83 7.02 -2.52
CA ILE A 82 -6.49 6.78 -1.96
C ILE A 82 -5.76 5.80 -2.88
N GLY A 83 -4.49 6.09 -3.18
CA GLY A 83 -3.66 5.18 -3.95
C GLY A 83 -3.49 3.85 -3.22
N PHE A 84 -3.46 2.74 -3.95
CA PHE A 84 -3.34 1.42 -3.35
C PHE A 84 -2.38 0.57 -4.17
N ILE A 85 -1.35 0.05 -3.49
CA ILE A 85 -0.40 -0.89 -4.08
C ILE A 85 -0.54 -2.20 -3.31
N LEU A 86 -0.82 -3.27 -4.05
CA LEU A 86 -0.96 -4.61 -3.47
C LEU A 86 0.38 -5.34 -3.58
N VAL A 87 0.84 -5.91 -2.47
CA VAL A 87 2.09 -6.69 -2.43
C VAL A 87 1.72 -8.16 -2.36
N THR A 88 2.19 -8.95 -3.32
CA THR A 88 1.86 -10.37 -3.43
C THR A 88 3.13 -11.21 -3.51
N GLY A 89 3.03 -12.49 -3.11
CA GLY A 89 4.16 -13.41 -3.20
C GLY A 89 4.48 -13.84 -4.62
N LYS A 90 3.51 -13.79 -5.51
CA LYS A 90 3.67 -14.09 -6.94
C LYS A 90 2.70 -13.24 -7.72
N GLY A 91 3.06 -12.96 -8.97
CA GLY A 91 2.17 -12.23 -9.86
C GLY A 91 0.97 -13.08 -10.25
N ASP A 92 -0.04 -13.12 -9.40
CA ASP A 92 -1.29 -13.79 -9.70
C ASP A 92 -2.11 -12.91 -10.62
N ARG A 93 -2.21 -13.30 -11.89
CA ARG A 93 -2.91 -12.52 -12.90
C ARG A 93 -4.37 -12.29 -12.55
N GLU A 94 -5.05 -13.32 -12.02
CA GLU A 94 -6.46 -13.19 -11.66
C GLU A 94 -6.65 -12.20 -10.53
N LEU A 95 -5.77 -12.24 -9.53
CA LEU A 95 -5.81 -11.33 -8.40
C LEU A 95 -5.60 -9.89 -8.87
N ILE A 96 -4.63 -9.68 -9.74
CA ILE A 96 -4.32 -8.35 -10.28
C ILE A 96 -5.48 -7.82 -11.10
N GLU A 97 -6.09 -8.68 -11.94
CA GLU A 97 -7.24 -8.28 -12.75
C GLU A 97 -8.44 -7.92 -11.88
N GLU A 98 -8.67 -8.68 -10.81
CA GLU A 98 -9.73 -8.34 -9.85
C GLU A 98 -9.43 -7.00 -9.20
N GLY A 99 -8.19 -6.78 -8.78
CA GLY A 99 -7.78 -5.52 -8.17
C GLY A 99 -8.02 -4.32 -9.07
N LYS A 100 -7.71 -4.47 -10.36
CA LYS A 100 -7.94 -3.40 -11.33
C LYS A 100 -9.41 -3.00 -11.42
N LYS A 101 -10.32 -3.96 -11.29
CA LYS A 101 -11.76 -3.68 -11.29
C LYS A 101 -12.17 -2.81 -10.10
N PHE A 102 -11.42 -2.88 -9.00
CA PHE A 102 -11.70 -2.09 -7.81
C PHE A 102 -10.75 -0.91 -7.65
N GLY A 103 -10.07 -0.53 -8.72
CA GLY A 103 -9.23 0.66 -8.70
C GLY A 103 -7.84 0.46 -8.10
N LEU A 104 -7.29 -0.76 -8.22
CA LEU A 104 -5.90 -1.01 -7.83
C LEU A 104 -4.98 -0.15 -8.70
N ASN A 105 -4.11 0.62 -8.05
CA ASN A 105 -3.20 1.51 -8.77
C ASN A 105 -1.95 0.79 -9.27
N ASN A 106 -1.44 -0.16 -8.49
CA ASN A 106 -0.27 -0.93 -8.90
C ASN A 106 -0.11 -2.15 -7.99
N PHE A 107 0.81 -3.01 -8.32
CA PHE A 107 1.16 -4.18 -7.51
C PHE A 107 2.67 -4.34 -7.46
N LEU A 108 3.16 -5.06 -6.44
CA LEU A 108 4.58 -5.32 -6.24
C LEU A 108 4.74 -6.79 -5.85
N ALA A 109 5.61 -7.51 -6.53
CA ALA A 109 5.85 -8.93 -6.25
C ALA A 109 6.94 -9.09 -5.20
N LYS A 110 6.75 -10.04 -4.29
CA LYS A 110 7.79 -10.44 -3.32
C LYS A 110 8.65 -11.55 -3.92
N PRO A 111 9.93 -11.57 -3.66
CA PRO A 111 10.72 -10.55 -2.98
C PRO A 111 10.91 -9.32 -3.88
N PHE A 112 10.99 -8.15 -3.26
CA PHE A 112 11.17 -6.91 -4.00
C PHE A 112 12.51 -6.27 -3.67
N THR A 113 12.98 -5.37 -4.53
CA THR A 113 14.15 -4.55 -4.28
C THR A 113 13.72 -3.11 -4.03
N VAL A 114 14.60 -2.31 -3.42
CA VAL A 114 14.30 -0.89 -3.21
C VAL A 114 14.04 -0.17 -4.55
N PRO A 115 14.85 -0.37 -5.61
CA PRO A 115 14.53 0.23 -6.91
C PRO A 115 13.18 -0.20 -7.48
N ALA A 116 12.78 -1.47 -7.29
CA ALA A 116 11.49 -1.94 -7.78
C ALA A 116 10.34 -1.27 -7.04
N LEU A 117 10.46 -1.12 -5.72
CA LEU A 117 9.45 -0.41 -4.93
C LEU A 117 9.37 1.06 -5.37
N LYS A 118 10.50 1.72 -5.55
CA LYS A 118 10.53 3.11 -5.99
C LYS A 118 9.85 3.28 -7.34
N ALA A 119 10.16 2.41 -8.30
CA ALA A 119 9.54 2.45 -9.63
C ALA A 119 8.02 2.25 -9.53
N CYS A 120 7.59 1.31 -8.68
CA CYS A 120 6.18 1.04 -8.45
C CYS A 120 5.46 2.26 -7.89
N LEU A 121 6.08 2.93 -6.92
CA LEU A 121 5.53 4.16 -6.32
C LEU A 121 5.44 5.28 -7.35
N GLU A 122 6.48 5.45 -8.15
CA GLU A 122 6.52 6.54 -9.14
C GLU A 122 5.46 6.39 -10.21
N GLN A 123 5.05 5.17 -10.53
CA GLN A 123 3.94 4.93 -11.46
C GLN A 123 2.60 5.40 -10.89
N VAL A 124 2.49 5.51 -9.58
CA VAL A 124 1.25 5.93 -8.92
C VAL A 124 1.28 7.42 -8.56
N VAL A 125 2.37 7.90 -7.99
CA VAL A 125 2.45 9.25 -7.42
C VAL A 125 3.30 10.21 -8.25
N GLY A 126 3.95 9.73 -9.29
CA GLY A 126 4.87 10.54 -10.09
C GLY A 126 6.30 10.45 -9.57
N LYS A 127 7.19 11.13 -10.23
CA LYS A 127 8.63 11.03 -9.98
C LYS A 127 9.01 11.47 -8.56
N LEU A 128 9.76 10.59 -7.88
CA LEU A 128 10.33 10.87 -6.55
C LEU A 128 11.79 11.30 -6.74
N ALA A 129 12.04 12.54 -6.65
CA ALA A 129 13.38 13.08 -6.88
C ALA A 129 14.21 13.11 -5.60
#